data_148ebecdc74d8227a591c209ac438815
#
_entry.id   148ebecdc74d8227a591c209ac438815
#
_cell.length_a   1.000
_cell.length_b   1.000
_cell.length_c   1.000
_cell.angle_alpha   90.00
_cell.angle_beta   90.00
_cell.angle_gamma   90.00
#
_symmetry.space_group_name_H-M   'P 1'
#
loop_
_entity.id
_entity.type
_entity.pdbx_description
1 polymer ?
#
loop_
_entity_poly.entity_id
_entity_poly.type
_entity_poly.pdbx_seq_one_letter_code
_entity_poly.pdbx_strand_id
1 'polypeptide(L)'
;MTDISVTCLQRLPIYLNYLKTLDGDGFISSGAIARALGMGEVLVRKDLAYTAAQGKSRVGYKKSELIEALEDFLGCNNKKNAVLVGAGGLGSALLAYSGFKNYGIELVASFDSDEKKTGGKISGKPVYPITRLKDKIKELGVSLAVICVPASVAQAVADELCNCGVKAILNFAPVLLRVGEGVTVRNIDVAANLAILSSMI
;
A
#
# COMPACT_ATOMS: atom_id res chain seq x y z
N MET A 1 -2.26 -9.06 -18.64
CA MET A 1 -1.66 -7.91 -17.94
C MET A 1 -0.28 -7.70 -18.52
N THR A 2 0.00 -6.52 -19.03
CA THR A 2 1.34 -6.11 -19.48
C THR A 2 2.30 -6.30 -18.32
N ASP A 3 3.47 -6.90 -18.59
CA ASP A 3 4.48 -7.28 -17.57
C ASP A 3 5.16 -6.02 -16.99
N ILE A 4 4.45 -5.31 -16.11
CA ILE A 4 4.97 -4.12 -15.43
C ILE A 4 5.89 -4.54 -14.28
N SER A 5 7.09 -3.97 -14.23
CA SER A 5 8.03 -4.26 -13.14
C SER A 5 7.56 -3.69 -11.80
N VAL A 6 7.89 -4.41 -10.72
CA VAL A 6 7.60 -3.96 -9.34
C VAL A 6 8.19 -2.57 -9.06
N THR A 7 9.37 -2.28 -9.59
CA THR A 7 10.02 -0.97 -9.44
C THR A 7 9.26 0.15 -10.13
N CYS A 8 8.61 -0.11 -11.26
CA CYS A 8 7.71 0.85 -11.91
C CYS A 8 6.48 1.10 -11.04
N LEU A 9 5.81 0.03 -10.55
CA LEU A 9 4.66 0.15 -9.64
C LEU A 9 4.98 0.97 -8.39
N GLN A 10 6.21 0.91 -7.88
CA GLN A 10 6.63 1.70 -6.72
C GLN A 10 6.75 3.20 -6.99
N ARG A 11 7.03 3.58 -8.24
CA ARG A 11 7.19 4.99 -8.62
C ARG A 11 5.88 5.69 -8.93
N LEU A 12 4.87 4.98 -9.45
CA LEU A 12 3.58 5.59 -9.82
C LEU A 12 2.89 6.35 -8.68
N PRO A 13 2.85 5.84 -7.43
CA PRO A 13 2.35 6.62 -6.29
C PRO A 13 3.16 7.90 -6.02
N ILE A 14 4.46 7.90 -6.28
CA ILE A 14 5.32 9.09 -6.10
C ILE A 14 4.92 10.16 -7.11
N TYR A 15 4.68 9.77 -8.37
CA TYR A 15 4.20 10.70 -9.41
C TYR A 15 2.83 11.26 -9.06
N LEU A 16 1.89 10.41 -8.63
CA LEU A 16 0.55 10.81 -8.23
C LEU A 16 0.59 11.82 -7.08
N ASN A 17 1.36 11.54 -6.03
CA ASN A 17 1.49 12.42 -4.88
C ASN A 17 2.08 13.76 -5.29
N TYR A 18 3.15 13.77 -6.09
CA TYR A 18 3.75 15.02 -6.59
C TYR A 18 2.74 15.84 -7.40
N LEU A 19 2.02 15.23 -8.34
CA LEU A 19 1.03 15.93 -9.15
C LEU A 19 -0.08 16.57 -8.32
N LYS A 20 -0.50 15.91 -7.23
CA LYS A 20 -1.51 16.43 -6.31
C LYS A 20 -1.04 17.62 -5.47
N THR A 21 0.27 17.83 -5.35
CA THR A 21 0.82 19.04 -4.66
C THR A 21 0.86 20.28 -5.55
N LEU A 22 0.67 20.12 -6.86
CA LEU A 22 0.76 21.24 -7.80
C LEU A 22 -0.57 21.99 -7.89
N ASP A 23 -0.52 23.32 -7.83
CA ASP A 23 -1.69 24.18 -8.07
C ASP A 23 -2.10 24.22 -9.55
N GLY A 24 -3.36 24.62 -9.80
CA GLY A 24 -3.92 24.80 -11.14
C GLY A 24 -4.08 23.49 -11.93
N ASP A 25 -4.63 23.55 -13.13
CA ASP A 25 -4.84 22.40 -14.04
C ASP A 25 -4.16 22.62 -15.42
N GLY A 26 -2.88 22.96 -15.36
CA GLY A 26 -2.06 23.15 -16.56
C GLY A 26 -1.51 21.85 -17.14
N PHE A 27 -0.69 22.01 -18.19
CA PHE A 27 0.07 20.91 -18.77
C PHE A 27 1.40 20.70 -18.04
N ILE A 28 1.81 19.44 -17.92
CA ILE A 28 3.10 19.04 -17.32
C ILE A 28 3.80 18.02 -18.21
N SER A 29 5.09 18.23 -18.47
CA SER A 29 5.88 17.26 -19.24
C SER A 29 6.50 16.19 -18.35
N SER A 30 6.81 15.01 -18.93
CA SER A 30 7.62 13.98 -18.25
C SER A 30 8.95 14.50 -17.76
N GLY A 31 9.56 15.42 -18.51
CA GLY A 31 10.80 16.09 -18.11
C GLY A 31 10.65 17.01 -16.89
N ALA A 32 9.50 17.68 -16.73
CA ALA A 32 9.22 18.48 -15.55
C ALA A 32 9.05 17.60 -14.31
N ILE A 33 8.29 16.51 -14.41
CA ILE A 33 8.13 15.52 -13.34
C ILE A 33 9.49 14.92 -12.95
N ALA A 34 10.28 14.52 -13.95
CA ALA A 34 11.59 13.92 -13.75
C ALA A 34 12.54 14.85 -12.99
N ARG A 35 12.63 16.13 -13.39
CA ARG A 35 13.46 17.13 -12.70
C ARG A 35 13.01 17.33 -11.25
N ALA A 36 11.72 17.47 -11.02
CA ALA A 36 11.18 17.70 -9.68
C ALA A 36 11.46 16.53 -8.73
N LEU A 37 11.48 15.31 -9.24
CA LEU A 37 11.65 14.09 -8.45
C LEU A 37 13.09 13.53 -8.49
N GLY A 38 14.04 14.20 -9.15
CA GLY A 38 15.41 13.71 -9.29
C GLY A 38 15.53 12.41 -10.08
N MET A 39 14.66 12.20 -11.09
CA MET A 39 14.61 10.98 -11.89
C MET A 39 14.99 11.23 -13.35
N GLY A 40 15.26 10.15 -14.12
CA GLY A 40 15.50 10.25 -15.55
C GLY A 40 14.19 10.48 -16.34
N GLU A 41 14.18 11.42 -17.30
CA GLU A 41 12.99 11.73 -18.10
C GLU A 41 12.48 10.51 -18.90
N VAL A 42 13.39 9.75 -19.50
CA VAL A 42 13.03 8.54 -20.26
C VAL A 42 12.35 7.50 -19.37
N LEU A 43 12.80 7.39 -18.11
CA LEU A 43 12.22 6.49 -17.12
C LEU A 43 10.77 6.91 -16.81
N VAL A 44 10.58 8.18 -16.44
CA VAL A 44 9.24 8.72 -16.13
C VAL A 44 8.30 8.53 -17.30
N ARG A 45 8.75 8.85 -18.54
CA ARG A 45 7.93 8.68 -19.75
C ARG A 45 7.53 7.22 -19.99
N LYS A 46 8.46 6.27 -19.78
CA LYS A 46 8.17 4.83 -19.90
C LYS A 46 7.20 4.35 -18.83
N ASP A 47 7.34 4.82 -17.61
CA ASP A 47 6.43 4.47 -16.52
C ASP A 47 5.01 4.99 -16.79
N LEU A 48 4.87 6.25 -17.22
CA LEU A 48 3.57 6.84 -17.55
C LEU A 48 2.89 6.16 -18.74
N ALA A 49 3.66 5.55 -19.65
CA ALA A 49 3.12 4.82 -20.78
C ALA A 49 2.34 3.56 -20.39
N TYR A 50 2.49 3.05 -19.15
CA TYR A 50 1.66 1.96 -18.64
C TYR A 50 0.26 2.43 -18.22
N THR A 51 0.06 3.73 -18.01
CA THR A 51 -1.24 4.31 -17.71
C THR A 51 -1.99 4.65 -19.00
N ALA A 52 -3.29 4.92 -18.90
CA ALA A 52 -4.08 5.37 -20.04
C ALA A 52 -3.86 6.85 -20.41
N ALA A 53 -2.98 7.56 -19.69
CA ALA A 53 -2.72 8.97 -19.91
C ALA A 53 -2.14 9.25 -21.30
N GLN A 54 -2.75 10.20 -22.03
CA GLN A 54 -2.33 10.60 -23.37
C GLN A 54 -1.55 11.93 -23.32
N GLY A 55 -0.24 11.85 -23.54
CA GLY A 55 0.61 13.06 -23.66
C GLY A 55 0.52 13.68 -25.06
N LYS A 56 0.39 14.99 -25.12
CA LYS A 56 0.49 15.77 -26.37
C LYS A 56 1.94 16.09 -26.68
N SER A 57 2.35 15.85 -27.94
CA SER A 57 3.73 16.13 -28.38
C SER A 57 4.10 17.60 -28.08
N ARG A 58 5.28 17.82 -27.52
CA ARG A 58 5.85 19.12 -27.11
C ARG A 58 5.07 19.88 -26.03
N VAL A 59 3.89 19.40 -25.59
CA VAL A 59 3.05 20.05 -24.58
C VAL A 59 3.10 19.28 -23.26
N GLY A 60 3.06 17.95 -23.31
CA GLY A 60 2.98 17.07 -22.15
C GLY A 60 1.57 16.57 -21.87
N TYR A 61 1.30 16.27 -20.62
CA TYR A 61 0.04 15.71 -20.12
C TYR A 61 -0.78 16.82 -19.46
N LYS A 62 -2.10 16.84 -19.67
CA LYS A 62 -2.97 17.65 -18.83
C LYS A 62 -2.97 17.06 -17.41
N LYS A 63 -2.73 17.88 -16.41
CA LYS A 63 -2.50 17.43 -15.03
C LYS A 63 -3.66 16.61 -14.48
N SER A 64 -4.90 17.08 -14.64
CA SER A 64 -6.09 16.36 -14.18
C SER A 64 -6.26 14.99 -14.85
N GLU A 65 -6.06 14.91 -16.17
CA GLU A 65 -6.16 13.65 -16.92
C GLU A 65 -5.05 12.65 -16.50
N LEU A 66 -3.85 13.16 -16.22
CA LEU A 66 -2.75 12.31 -15.75
C LEU A 66 -2.97 11.79 -14.33
N ILE A 67 -3.53 12.62 -13.44
CA ILE A 67 -3.92 12.20 -12.08
C ILE A 67 -4.98 11.09 -12.17
N GLU A 68 -6.05 11.31 -12.94
CA GLU A 68 -7.13 10.34 -13.13
C GLU A 68 -6.58 9.00 -13.67
N ALA A 69 -5.75 9.04 -14.71
CA ALA A 69 -5.15 7.83 -15.29
C ALA A 69 -4.24 7.07 -14.30
N LEU A 70 -3.52 7.79 -13.43
CA LEU A 70 -2.70 7.19 -12.37
C LEU A 70 -3.58 6.58 -11.26
N GLU A 71 -4.65 7.27 -10.85
CA GLU A 71 -5.60 6.78 -9.86
C GLU A 71 -6.31 5.53 -10.34
N ASP A 72 -6.76 5.51 -11.58
CA ASP A 72 -7.42 4.34 -12.18
C ASP A 72 -6.44 3.16 -12.30
N PHE A 73 -5.22 3.42 -12.76
CA PHE A 73 -4.19 2.39 -12.87
C PHE A 73 -3.82 1.77 -11.51
N LEU A 74 -3.70 2.59 -10.47
CA LEU A 74 -3.42 2.16 -9.09
C LEU A 74 -4.66 1.56 -8.40
N GLY A 75 -5.84 1.71 -9.00
CA GLY A 75 -7.10 1.24 -8.43
C GLY A 75 -7.57 2.05 -7.23
N CYS A 76 -7.22 3.35 -7.17
CA CYS A 76 -7.59 4.25 -6.07
C CYS A 76 -9.12 4.43 -5.99
N ASN A 77 -9.81 4.36 -7.13
CA ASN A 77 -11.27 4.48 -7.23
C ASN A 77 -12.01 3.19 -6.83
N ASN A 78 -11.29 2.07 -6.69
CA ASN A 78 -11.85 0.78 -6.30
C ASN A 78 -11.65 0.56 -4.80
N LYS A 79 -12.73 0.70 -4.02
CA LYS A 79 -12.66 0.43 -2.58
C LYS A 79 -12.26 -1.01 -2.29
N LYS A 80 -11.20 -1.18 -1.52
CA LYS A 80 -10.67 -2.48 -1.08
C LYS A 80 -10.60 -2.50 0.45
N ASN A 81 -11.31 -3.45 1.04
CA ASN A 81 -11.20 -3.70 2.46
C ASN A 81 -9.90 -4.40 2.79
N ALA A 82 -9.26 -3.97 3.85
CA ALA A 82 -8.08 -4.60 4.43
C ALA A 82 -8.28 -4.83 5.92
N VAL A 83 -7.58 -5.79 6.47
CA VAL A 83 -7.53 -6.04 7.91
C VAL A 83 -6.10 -5.87 8.42
N LEU A 84 -5.98 -5.68 9.72
CA LEU A 84 -4.69 -5.58 10.40
C LEU A 84 -4.60 -6.64 11.49
N VAL A 85 -3.46 -7.34 11.57
CA VAL A 85 -3.16 -8.29 12.65
C VAL A 85 -2.04 -7.75 13.51
N GLY A 86 -2.32 -7.60 14.82
CA GLY A 86 -1.44 -7.00 15.80
C GLY A 86 -1.81 -5.56 16.14
N ALA A 87 -2.76 -5.36 17.07
CA ALA A 87 -3.24 -4.06 17.54
C ALA A 87 -2.34 -3.46 18.64
N GLY A 88 -1.01 -3.60 18.51
CA GLY A 88 -0.02 -2.93 19.34
C GLY A 88 0.17 -1.46 18.96
N GLY A 89 1.23 -0.82 19.42
CA GLY A 89 1.51 0.61 19.15
C GLY A 89 1.49 0.95 17.66
N LEU A 90 2.28 0.23 16.83
CA LEU A 90 2.31 0.43 15.39
C LEU A 90 0.96 0.13 14.72
N GLY A 91 0.35 -1.01 15.06
CA GLY A 91 -0.94 -1.39 14.48
C GLY A 91 -2.03 -0.37 14.78
N SER A 92 -2.09 0.13 16.03
CA SER A 92 -3.04 1.18 16.42
C SER A 92 -2.82 2.49 15.66
N ALA A 93 -1.56 2.89 15.45
CA ALA A 93 -1.22 4.07 14.65
C ALA A 93 -1.66 3.91 13.18
N LEU A 94 -1.42 2.74 12.58
CA LEU A 94 -1.86 2.44 11.21
C LEU A 94 -3.38 2.38 11.08
N LEU A 95 -4.10 1.89 12.09
CA LEU A 95 -5.57 1.93 12.11
C LEU A 95 -6.11 3.36 12.12
N ALA A 96 -5.40 4.28 12.76
CA ALA A 96 -5.76 5.71 12.76
C ALA A 96 -5.37 6.45 11.47
N TYR A 97 -4.44 5.90 10.69
CA TYR A 97 -3.87 6.57 9.54
C TYR A 97 -4.87 6.68 8.37
N SER A 98 -5.18 7.92 7.97
CA SER A 98 -6.15 8.20 6.91
C SER A 98 -5.59 8.05 5.48
N GLY A 99 -4.27 8.02 5.32
CA GLY A 99 -3.62 8.02 4.01
C GLY A 99 -3.93 6.81 3.13
N PHE A 100 -4.34 5.69 3.70
CA PHE A 100 -4.78 4.52 2.92
C PHE A 100 -5.99 4.81 2.04
N LYS A 101 -6.89 5.71 2.47
CA LYS A 101 -8.07 6.11 1.70
C LYS A 101 -7.72 6.79 0.38
N ASN A 102 -6.57 7.46 0.30
CA ASN A 102 -6.09 8.09 -0.93
C ASN A 102 -5.82 7.07 -2.05
N TYR A 103 -5.69 5.79 -1.68
CA TYR A 103 -5.46 4.67 -2.59
C TYR A 103 -6.63 3.67 -2.61
N GLY A 104 -7.82 4.11 -2.17
CA GLY A 104 -9.01 3.26 -2.15
C GLY A 104 -8.95 2.10 -1.15
N ILE A 105 -8.02 2.15 -0.17
CA ILE A 105 -7.86 1.09 0.83
C ILE A 105 -8.50 1.53 2.15
N GLU A 106 -9.30 0.66 2.75
CA GLU A 106 -9.89 0.88 4.06
C GLU A 106 -9.54 -0.28 5.00
N LEU A 107 -8.85 0.04 6.11
CA LEU A 107 -8.70 -0.90 7.22
C LEU A 107 -10.03 -0.98 7.97
N VAL A 108 -10.74 -2.09 7.81
CA VAL A 108 -12.11 -2.25 8.34
C VAL A 108 -12.16 -2.93 9.70
N ALA A 109 -11.13 -3.67 10.07
CA ALA A 109 -11.01 -4.35 11.35
C ALA A 109 -9.56 -4.64 11.70
N SER A 110 -9.31 -4.98 12.96
CA SER A 110 -8.04 -5.54 13.42
C SER A 110 -8.24 -6.78 14.28
N PHE A 111 -7.15 -7.54 14.45
CA PHE A 111 -7.09 -8.76 15.23
C PHE A 111 -5.90 -8.71 16.19
N ASP A 112 -6.09 -9.21 17.41
CA ASP A 112 -5.01 -9.34 18.40
C ASP A 112 -5.22 -10.62 19.21
N SER A 113 -4.13 -11.16 19.76
CA SER A 113 -4.16 -12.29 20.69
C SER A 113 -4.38 -11.88 22.13
N ASP A 114 -4.16 -10.61 22.46
CA ASP A 114 -4.35 -10.06 23.81
C ASP A 114 -5.83 -9.73 24.03
N GLU A 115 -6.48 -10.51 24.90
CA GLU A 115 -7.91 -10.34 25.24
C GLU A 115 -8.22 -8.93 25.77
N LYS A 116 -7.26 -8.26 26.41
CA LYS A 116 -7.46 -6.89 26.92
C LYS A 116 -7.65 -5.86 25.84
N LYS A 117 -7.23 -6.15 24.60
CA LYS A 117 -7.36 -5.27 23.43
C LYS A 117 -8.58 -5.62 22.60
N THR A 118 -9.10 -6.84 22.73
CA THR A 118 -10.22 -7.33 21.92
C THR A 118 -11.58 -6.89 22.47
N GLY A 119 -12.62 -6.95 21.63
CA GLY A 119 -13.98 -6.54 21.99
C GLY A 119 -14.24 -5.03 21.99
N GLY A 120 -13.18 -4.21 21.89
CA GLY A 120 -13.26 -2.75 21.76
C GLY A 120 -13.08 -2.27 20.33
N LYS A 121 -12.84 -0.96 20.20
CA LYS A 121 -12.54 -0.29 18.92
C LYS A 121 -11.28 0.56 19.04
N ILE A 122 -10.47 0.59 17.98
CA ILE A 122 -9.34 1.52 17.81
C ILE A 122 -9.66 2.38 16.60
N SER A 123 -9.69 3.70 16.79
CA SER A 123 -10.06 4.68 15.72
C SER A 123 -11.38 4.32 15.01
N GLY A 124 -12.38 3.87 15.78
CA GLY A 124 -13.70 3.47 15.28
C GLY A 124 -13.78 2.08 14.66
N LYS A 125 -12.65 1.36 14.51
CA LYS A 125 -12.58 0.03 13.90
C LYS A 125 -12.55 -1.06 14.98
N PRO A 126 -13.33 -2.15 14.84
CA PRO A 126 -13.39 -3.22 15.84
C PRO A 126 -12.05 -3.96 15.93
N VAL A 127 -11.72 -4.41 17.15
CA VAL A 127 -10.60 -5.30 17.45
C VAL A 127 -11.16 -6.66 17.82
N TYR A 128 -10.95 -7.66 17.00
CA TYR A 128 -11.41 -9.02 17.21
C TYR A 128 -10.32 -9.91 17.82
N PRO A 129 -10.67 -10.95 18.57
CA PRO A 129 -9.73 -12.00 18.92
C PRO A 129 -9.18 -12.67 17.64
N ILE A 130 -7.91 -13.04 17.67
CA ILE A 130 -7.25 -13.70 16.53
C ILE A 130 -7.99 -14.98 16.09
N THR A 131 -8.62 -15.68 17.02
CA THR A 131 -9.41 -16.87 16.77
C THR A 131 -10.62 -16.66 15.85
N ARG A 132 -11.05 -15.39 15.66
CA ARG A 132 -12.14 -15.00 14.75
C ARG A 132 -11.65 -14.60 13.34
N LEU A 133 -10.33 -14.74 13.07
CA LEU A 133 -9.72 -14.28 11.83
C LEU A 133 -10.42 -14.88 10.60
N LYS A 134 -10.55 -16.20 10.54
CA LYS A 134 -11.13 -16.94 9.42
C LYS A 134 -12.55 -16.48 9.08
N ASP A 135 -13.40 -16.42 10.10
CA ASP A 135 -14.81 -16.05 9.91
C ASP A 135 -14.94 -14.61 9.43
N LYS A 136 -14.18 -13.71 10.04
CA LYS A 136 -14.26 -12.27 9.75
C LYS A 136 -13.66 -11.90 8.41
N ILE A 137 -12.58 -12.52 7.97
CA ILE A 137 -12.02 -12.28 6.63
C ILE A 137 -13.05 -12.62 5.56
N LYS A 138 -13.74 -13.75 5.71
CA LYS A 138 -14.78 -14.17 4.78
C LYS A 138 -16.00 -13.25 4.81
N GLU A 139 -16.47 -12.89 6.01
CA GLU A 139 -17.62 -11.98 6.22
C GLU A 139 -17.36 -10.59 5.63
N LEU A 140 -16.16 -10.05 5.81
CA LEU A 140 -15.77 -8.71 5.38
C LEU A 140 -15.29 -8.65 3.92
N GLY A 141 -15.19 -9.79 3.23
CA GLY A 141 -14.74 -9.85 1.84
C GLY A 141 -13.31 -9.33 1.63
N VAL A 142 -12.41 -9.63 2.57
CA VAL A 142 -11.06 -9.07 2.61
C VAL A 142 -10.08 -9.91 1.80
N SER A 143 -9.27 -9.27 0.97
CA SER A 143 -8.16 -9.89 0.23
C SER A 143 -6.80 -9.28 0.53
N LEU A 144 -6.75 -8.24 1.37
CA LEU A 144 -5.54 -7.48 1.72
C LEU A 144 -5.37 -7.46 3.24
N ALA A 145 -4.18 -7.72 3.74
CA ALA A 145 -3.88 -7.70 5.17
C ALA A 145 -2.59 -6.95 5.49
N VAL A 146 -2.53 -6.38 6.71
CA VAL A 146 -1.34 -5.77 7.29
C VAL A 146 -0.94 -6.60 8.50
N ILE A 147 0.34 -7.00 8.60
CA ILE A 147 0.90 -7.74 9.73
C ILE A 147 1.77 -6.79 10.56
N CYS A 148 1.41 -6.63 11.85
CA CYS A 148 2.13 -5.81 12.84
C CYS A 148 2.37 -6.61 14.13
N VAL A 149 2.68 -7.90 14.01
CA VAL A 149 2.97 -8.78 15.14
C VAL A 149 4.48 -9.00 15.32
N PRO A 150 4.95 -9.53 16.46
CA PRO A 150 6.33 -9.94 16.63
C PRO A 150 6.78 -10.97 15.59
N ALA A 151 8.09 -10.95 15.24
CA ALA A 151 8.67 -11.85 14.26
C ALA A 151 8.41 -13.34 14.55
N SER A 152 8.39 -13.72 15.83
CA SER A 152 8.20 -15.11 16.29
C SER A 152 6.85 -15.72 15.89
N VAL A 153 5.82 -14.91 15.65
CA VAL A 153 4.46 -15.37 15.29
C VAL A 153 4.03 -14.94 13.90
N ALA A 154 4.81 -14.11 13.21
CA ALA A 154 4.43 -13.50 11.95
C ALA A 154 4.19 -14.54 10.84
N GLN A 155 5.00 -15.61 10.76
CA GLN A 155 4.80 -16.67 9.77
C GLN A 155 3.48 -17.41 9.99
N ALA A 156 3.16 -17.79 11.22
CA ALA A 156 1.91 -18.48 11.52
C ALA A 156 0.68 -17.62 11.17
N VAL A 157 0.76 -16.30 11.43
CA VAL A 157 -0.28 -15.35 11.03
C VAL A 157 -0.41 -15.26 9.52
N ALA A 158 0.71 -15.20 8.79
CA ALA A 158 0.70 -15.17 7.34
C ALA A 158 0.07 -16.42 6.74
N ASP A 159 0.41 -17.60 7.27
CA ASP A 159 -0.16 -18.89 6.83
C ASP A 159 -1.67 -18.91 7.03
N GLU A 160 -2.16 -18.44 8.18
CA GLU A 160 -3.59 -18.37 8.47
C GLU A 160 -4.31 -17.38 7.54
N LEU A 161 -3.74 -16.20 7.29
CA LEU A 161 -4.27 -15.22 6.33
C LEU A 161 -4.36 -15.81 4.92
N CYS A 162 -3.33 -16.52 4.46
CA CYS A 162 -3.32 -17.18 3.16
C CYS A 162 -4.43 -18.25 3.07
N ASN A 163 -4.58 -19.09 4.11
CA ASN A 163 -5.63 -20.10 4.19
C ASN A 163 -7.04 -19.51 4.22
N CYS A 164 -7.18 -18.25 4.66
CA CYS A 164 -8.44 -17.50 4.62
C CYS A 164 -8.71 -16.81 3.28
N GLY A 165 -7.79 -16.91 2.30
CA GLY A 165 -7.95 -16.36 0.95
C GLY A 165 -7.40 -14.95 0.76
N VAL A 166 -6.60 -14.43 1.70
CA VAL A 166 -5.85 -13.18 1.52
C VAL A 166 -4.86 -13.34 0.37
N LYS A 167 -4.78 -12.33 -0.51
CA LYS A 167 -3.95 -12.33 -1.72
C LYS A 167 -2.76 -11.38 -1.64
N ALA A 168 -2.80 -10.40 -0.72
CA ALA A 168 -1.70 -9.47 -0.55
C ALA A 168 -1.50 -9.12 0.94
N ILE A 169 -0.24 -9.11 1.36
CA ILE A 169 0.17 -8.87 2.74
C ILE A 169 1.23 -7.76 2.78
N LEU A 170 0.96 -6.72 3.55
CA LEU A 170 1.94 -5.73 3.96
C LEU A 170 2.52 -6.14 5.31
N ASN A 171 3.78 -6.57 5.33
CA ASN A 171 4.44 -7.10 6.53
C ASN A 171 5.36 -6.07 7.18
N PHE A 172 5.08 -5.71 8.43
CA PHE A 172 5.94 -4.87 9.27
C PHE A 172 6.77 -5.68 10.29
N ALA A 173 6.54 -7.00 10.40
CA ALA A 173 7.39 -7.83 11.24
C ALA A 173 8.78 -7.96 10.61
N PRO A 174 9.86 -7.86 11.41
CA PRO A 174 11.24 -7.90 10.90
C PRO A 174 11.66 -9.34 10.55
N VAL A 175 10.91 -9.98 9.66
CA VAL A 175 11.14 -11.34 9.17
C VAL A 175 10.60 -11.49 7.75
N LEU A 176 11.30 -12.26 6.93
CA LEU A 176 10.84 -12.63 5.59
C LEU A 176 9.78 -13.72 5.70
N LEU A 177 8.58 -13.44 5.22
CA LEU A 177 7.48 -14.40 5.19
C LEU A 177 7.58 -15.29 3.95
N ARG A 178 7.31 -16.57 4.14
CA ARG A 178 7.17 -17.56 3.07
C ARG A 178 5.67 -17.77 2.82
N VAL A 179 5.25 -17.56 1.59
CA VAL A 179 3.84 -17.72 1.20
C VAL A 179 3.73 -18.56 -0.05
N GLY A 180 2.57 -19.17 -0.26
CA GLY A 180 2.29 -19.97 -1.45
C GLY A 180 2.09 -19.11 -2.70
N GLU A 181 2.03 -19.77 -3.86
CA GLU A 181 1.74 -19.11 -5.13
C GLU A 181 0.40 -18.34 -5.09
N GLY A 182 0.38 -17.18 -5.75
CA GLY A 182 -0.80 -16.33 -5.82
C GLY A 182 -0.99 -15.38 -4.63
N VAL A 183 -0.07 -15.38 -3.65
CA VAL A 183 -0.03 -14.38 -2.56
C VAL A 183 1.20 -13.50 -2.72
N THR A 184 0.99 -12.19 -2.68
CA THR A 184 2.07 -11.20 -2.75
C THR A 184 2.38 -10.65 -1.36
N VAL A 185 3.67 -10.65 -0.97
CA VAL A 185 4.11 -10.03 0.29
C VAL A 185 5.00 -8.84 0.00
N ARG A 186 4.73 -7.74 0.69
CA ARG A 186 5.62 -6.58 0.76
C ARG A 186 6.13 -6.41 2.17
N ASN A 187 7.44 -6.51 2.35
CA ASN A 187 8.08 -6.27 3.65
C ASN A 187 8.44 -4.80 3.80
N ILE A 188 8.14 -4.23 4.96
CA ILE A 188 8.50 -2.87 5.35
C ILE A 188 9.39 -2.95 6.59
N ASP A 189 10.68 -2.76 6.40
CA ASP A 189 11.64 -2.66 7.50
C ASP A 189 12.05 -1.20 7.68
N VAL A 190 11.42 -0.54 8.64
CA VAL A 190 11.68 0.88 8.97
C VAL A 190 13.07 1.05 9.56
N ALA A 191 13.51 0.07 10.39
CA ALA A 191 14.81 0.14 11.02
C ALA A 191 15.95 -0.03 10.00
N ALA A 192 15.81 -0.96 9.05
CA ALA A 192 16.77 -1.14 7.98
C ALA A 192 16.89 0.12 7.08
N ASN A 193 15.76 0.77 6.76
CA ASN A 193 15.79 2.02 6.00
C ASN A 193 16.54 3.13 6.76
N LEU A 194 16.35 3.24 8.08
CA LEU A 194 17.08 4.21 8.89
C LEU A 194 18.58 3.85 9.00
N ALA A 195 18.92 2.56 9.11
CA ALA A 195 20.31 2.10 9.12
C ALA A 195 21.03 2.43 7.83
N ILE A 196 20.38 2.30 6.66
CA ILE A 196 20.93 2.72 5.37
C ILE A 196 21.24 4.21 5.40
N LEU A 197 20.33 5.06 5.85
CA LEU A 197 20.56 6.50 5.94
C LEU A 197 21.71 6.83 6.91
N SER A 198 21.79 6.14 8.05
CA SER A 198 22.89 6.30 9.00
C SER A 198 24.25 5.93 8.41
N SER A 199 24.32 5.01 7.46
CA SER A 199 25.58 4.63 6.79
C SER A 199 26.05 5.64 5.74
N MET A 200 25.24 6.66 5.43
CA MET A 200 25.54 7.70 4.43
C MET A 200 26.09 8.98 5.07
N ILE A 201 26.13 9.06 6.40
CA ILE A 201 26.64 10.18 7.19
C ILE A 201 27.86 9.78 8.02
#